data_7912821ef67a69ef76089374c389ce1b
#
_entry.id   7912821ef67a69ef76089374c389ce1b
#
_cell.length_a   1.000
_cell.length_b   1.000
_cell.length_c   1.000
_cell.angle_alpha   90.00
_cell.angle_beta   90.00
_cell.angle_gamma   90.00
#
_symmetry.space_group_name_H-M   'P 1'
#
loop_
_entity.id
_entity.type
_entity.pdbx_description
1 polymer ?
#
loop_
_entity_poly.entity_id
_entity_poly.type
_entity_poly.pdbx_seq_one_letter_code
_entity_poly.pdbx_strand_id
1 'polypeptide(L)'
;MKFKLFFSLALLAGIFFVACKGDAPASKLPAATAENKNVKYQCPMDCEKGKLYDQPGSCPVCKMDLKAVEAPDAAAPKTYKMAFASDPAAPAAGAAVKMTFTPTIVEKPGEAVPLEVVHEKKLHLIMVSNDLSWFAHEHPEYNGTGLDLAYAFPKGGDYLLFADYAPAGAGHQVEKIPVTVSGAAARPVAYTAAKTTVKVDGYEVTLAPTGGKWLTNNTMHIIGMVKQGGKPLDVNAFENYLGAKAHVVMVGLADKNYEHVHPGIEGSTFDLHTEFKTPGVYRAWLQFQTAGKVHTADFVIKVEEGKPGEIAHPEGHGGQEHQEGKKEEGHSGH
;
A
#
# COMPACT_ATOMS: atom_id res chain seq x y z
N MET A 1 -42.61 -58.59 21.96
CA MET A 1 -43.91 -59.24 21.69
C MET A 1 -44.27 -58.99 20.20
N LYS A 2 -44.42 -60.14 19.46
CA LYS A 2 -45.07 -60.36 18.17
C LYS A 2 -44.51 -59.60 16.96
N PHE A 3 -43.64 -60.19 16.08
CA PHE A 3 -43.90 -61.27 15.11
C PHE A 3 -44.95 -60.95 14.05
N LYS A 4 -44.50 -60.86 12.77
CA LYS A 4 -44.94 -61.53 11.54
C LYS A 4 -44.29 -60.84 10.35
N LEU A 5 -43.38 -61.35 9.61
CA LEU A 5 -43.21 -62.50 8.69
C LEU A 5 -44.37 -62.69 7.71
N PHE A 6 -44.06 -62.58 6.42
CA PHE A 6 -44.52 -63.36 5.27
C PHE A 6 -44.19 -62.57 3.99
N PHE A 7 -43.65 -63.00 2.98
CA PHE A 7 -43.39 -64.20 2.22
C PHE A 7 -43.21 -63.78 0.73
N SER A 8 -42.19 -64.27 0.16
CA SER A 8 -41.80 -64.49 -1.21
C SER A 8 -42.88 -64.40 -2.31
N LEU A 9 -42.41 -63.88 -3.47
CA LEU A 9 -42.69 -64.61 -4.73
C LEU A 9 -41.62 -64.26 -5.76
N ALA A 10 -40.84 -65.27 -6.19
CA ALA A 10 -39.93 -65.23 -7.30
C ALA A 10 -40.69 -65.42 -8.61
N LEU A 11 -40.34 -64.68 -9.65
CA LEU A 11 -40.62 -65.09 -11.02
C LEU A 11 -39.43 -64.79 -11.91
N LEU A 12 -38.80 -65.86 -12.41
CA LEU A 12 -37.82 -65.87 -13.52
C LEU A 12 -38.54 -65.58 -14.83
N ALA A 13 -37.93 -64.76 -15.69
CA ALA A 13 -37.81 -65.05 -17.11
C ALA A 13 -37.16 -63.89 -17.87
N GLY A 14 -36.19 -64.17 -18.70
CA GLY A 14 -36.00 -63.56 -20.00
C GLY A 14 -34.74 -62.75 -20.21
N ILE A 15 -33.71 -63.44 -20.61
CA ILE A 15 -32.48 -62.83 -21.17
C ILE A 15 -32.81 -62.28 -22.58
N PHE A 16 -32.61 -60.96 -22.74
CA PHE A 16 -32.38 -60.41 -24.08
C PHE A 16 -31.19 -59.47 -24.01
N PHE A 17 -30.06 -59.90 -24.57
CA PHE A 17 -28.91 -59.05 -24.86
C PHE A 17 -29.29 -58.15 -26.06
N VAL A 18 -29.49 -56.87 -25.82
CA VAL A 18 -29.40 -55.86 -26.86
C VAL A 18 -28.20 -54.99 -26.52
N ALA A 19 -27.17 -55.11 -27.31
CA ALA A 19 -26.03 -54.20 -27.28
C ALA A 19 -26.43 -52.88 -27.92
N CYS A 20 -26.82 -51.92 -27.08
CA CYS A 20 -26.86 -50.51 -27.51
C CYS A 20 -25.59 -49.82 -27.02
N LYS A 21 -24.77 -49.38 -27.97
CA LYS A 21 -23.79 -48.33 -27.73
C LYS A 21 -24.56 -47.10 -27.22
N GLY A 22 -24.53 -46.88 -25.94
CA GLY A 22 -25.01 -45.65 -25.33
C GLY A 22 -23.83 -44.70 -25.16
N ASP A 23 -23.77 -43.68 -25.99
CA ASP A 23 -22.94 -42.53 -25.72
C ASP A 23 -23.32 -41.97 -24.36
N ALA A 24 -22.35 -41.93 -23.44
CA ALA A 24 -22.52 -41.25 -22.17
C ALA A 24 -22.76 -39.77 -22.46
N PRO A 25 -23.75 -39.12 -21.84
CA PRO A 25 -23.93 -37.69 -21.99
C PRO A 25 -22.71 -37.04 -21.38
N ALA A 26 -21.91 -36.35 -22.22
CA ALA A 26 -20.91 -35.45 -21.77
C ALA A 26 -21.56 -34.47 -20.78
N SER A 27 -21.08 -34.54 -19.52
CA SER A 27 -21.40 -33.55 -18.52
C SER A 27 -21.02 -32.20 -19.09
N LYS A 28 -21.97 -31.41 -19.53
CA LYS A 28 -21.78 -30.02 -19.83
C LYS A 28 -21.37 -29.37 -18.50
N LEU A 29 -20.05 -29.14 -18.34
CA LEU A 29 -19.58 -28.11 -17.44
C LEU A 29 -20.38 -26.85 -17.76
N PRO A 30 -20.90 -26.12 -16.76
CA PRO A 30 -21.52 -24.83 -17.01
C PRO A 30 -20.53 -23.99 -17.81
N ALA A 31 -21.01 -23.48 -18.93
CA ALA A 31 -20.25 -22.54 -19.75
C ALA A 31 -19.66 -21.48 -18.83
N ALA A 32 -18.36 -21.24 -18.94
CA ALA A 32 -17.69 -20.15 -18.29
C ALA A 32 -18.56 -18.90 -18.44
N THR A 33 -19.03 -18.40 -17.33
CA THR A 33 -19.70 -17.10 -17.25
C THR A 33 -18.86 -16.12 -18.04
N ALA A 34 -19.49 -15.37 -18.92
CA ALA A 34 -18.87 -14.37 -19.76
C ALA A 34 -17.84 -13.61 -18.93
N GLU A 35 -16.56 -13.72 -19.31
CA GLU A 35 -15.49 -12.95 -18.71
C GLU A 35 -15.92 -11.49 -18.79
N ASN A 36 -16.09 -10.89 -17.64
CA ASN A 36 -16.34 -9.46 -17.56
C ASN A 36 -15.07 -8.77 -18.04
N LYS A 37 -15.02 -8.43 -19.34
CA LYS A 37 -13.83 -7.86 -20.02
C LYS A 37 -13.35 -6.53 -19.44
N ASN A 38 -14.02 -6.03 -18.41
CA ASN A 38 -13.77 -4.72 -17.81
C ASN A 38 -13.10 -4.78 -16.42
N VAL A 39 -12.74 -5.96 -15.91
CA VAL A 39 -12.01 -6.05 -14.64
C VAL A 39 -10.52 -6.00 -14.93
N LYS A 40 -9.85 -5.04 -14.33
CA LYS A 40 -8.39 -4.92 -14.28
C LYS A 40 -7.93 -5.09 -12.83
N TYR A 41 -6.66 -5.21 -12.62
CA TYR A 41 -6.07 -5.36 -11.30
C TYR A 41 -4.99 -4.30 -11.12
N GLN A 42 -4.94 -3.68 -9.95
CA GLN A 42 -4.00 -2.61 -9.62
C GLN A 42 -3.37 -2.84 -8.25
N CYS A 43 -2.15 -2.38 -8.08
CA CYS A 43 -1.53 -2.34 -6.77
C CYS A 43 -2.28 -1.36 -5.86
N PRO A 44 -2.77 -1.78 -4.68
CA PRO A 44 -3.48 -0.89 -3.77
C PRO A 44 -2.61 0.29 -3.28
N MET A 45 -1.29 0.15 -3.35
CA MET A 45 -0.33 1.21 -3.03
C MET A 45 0.08 2.05 -4.24
N ASP A 46 -0.47 1.75 -5.42
CA ASP A 46 -0.14 2.42 -6.69
C ASP A 46 1.38 2.58 -6.96
N CYS A 47 2.17 1.61 -6.55
CA CYS A 47 3.64 1.63 -6.68
C CYS A 47 4.11 1.85 -8.13
N GLU A 48 3.28 1.48 -9.10
CA GLU A 48 3.55 1.61 -10.54
C GLU A 48 2.69 2.69 -11.22
N LYS A 49 2.15 3.64 -10.42
CA LYS A 49 1.47 4.86 -10.89
C LYS A 49 0.32 4.59 -11.88
N GLY A 50 -0.70 3.90 -11.43
CA GLY A 50 -1.90 3.62 -12.21
C GLY A 50 -1.77 2.43 -13.15
N LYS A 51 -0.69 1.66 -13.09
CA LYS A 51 -0.53 0.48 -13.93
C LYS A 51 -1.60 -0.57 -13.63
N LEU A 52 -2.30 -0.96 -14.68
CA LEU A 52 -3.34 -1.97 -14.64
C LEU A 52 -2.82 -3.30 -15.20
N TYR A 53 -3.24 -4.38 -14.59
CA TYR A 53 -2.96 -5.75 -15.00
C TYR A 53 -4.24 -6.43 -15.47
N ASP A 54 -4.11 -7.35 -16.41
CA ASP A 54 -5.24 -8.10 -16.95
C ASP A 54 -5.66 -9.30 -16.09
N GLN A 55 -4.81 -9.67 -15.11
CA GLN A 55 -4.99 -10.85 -14.27
C GLN A 55 -4.67 -10.52 -12.80
N PRO A 56 -5.29 -11.25 -11.84
CA PRO A 56 -4.90 -11.16 -10.44
C PRO A 56 -3.45 -11.63 -10.24
N GLY A 57 -2.79 -11.13 -9.22
CA GLY A 57 -1.40 -11.47 -8.90
C GLY A 57 -0.88 -10.59 -7.80
N SER A 58 0.45 -10.55 -7.63
CA SER A 58 1.12 -9.69 -6.66
C SER A 58 1.87 -8.55 -7.36
N CYS A 59 1.86 -7.37 -6.76
CA CYS A 59 2.61 -6.22 -7.25
C CYS A 59 4.12 -6.54 -7.29
N PRO A 60 4.81 -6.34 -8.41
CA PRO A 60 6.24 -6.64 -8.51
C PRO A 60 7.10 -5.76 -7.61
N VAL A 61 6.60 -4.57 -7.23
CA VAL A 61 7.32 -3.62 -6.40
C VAL A 61 7.14 -3.93 -4.90
N CYS A 62 5.90 -3.91 -4.39
CA CYS A 62 5.63 -4.06 -2.95
C CYS A 62 5.16 -5.46 -2.53
N LYS A 63 5.03 -6.41 -3.47
CA LYS A 63 4.59 -7.80 -3.25
C LYS A 63 3.16 -7.96 -2.71
N MET A 64 2.41 -6.87 -2.51
CA MET A 64 1.01 -6.94 -2.10
C MET A 64 0.13 -7.48 -3.23
N ASP A 65 -0.95 -8.17 -2.86
CA ASP A 65 -1.92 -8.66 -3.83
C ASP A 65 -2.60 -7.50 -4.57
N LEU A 66 -2.64 -7.63 -5.89
CA LEU A 66 -3.35 -6.70 -6.75
C LEU A 66 -4.84 -6.77 -6.45
N LYS A 67 -5.50 -5.63 -6.37
CA LYS A 67 -6.95 -5.52 -6.17
C LYS A 67 -7.65 -5.38 -7.50
N ALA A 68 -8.79 -6.06 -7.63
CA ALA A 68 -9.67 -5.87 -8.76
C ALA A 68 -10.18 -4.43 -8.77
N VAL A 69 -10.00 -3.74 -9.88
CA VAL A 69 -10.54 -2.42 -10.17
C VAL A 69 -11.38 -2.54 -11.45
N GLU A 70 -12.47 -1.81 -11.54
CA GLU A 70 -13.14 -1.73 -12.83
C GLU A 70 -12.21 -1.04 -13.82
N ALA A 71 -12.01 -1.67 -14.99
CA ALA A 71 -11.33 -0.97 -16.07
C ALA A 71 -12.07 0.36 -16.28
N PRO A 72 -11.37 1.49 -16.40
CA PRO A 72 -12.05 2.72 -16.69
C PRO A 72 -12.90 2.48 -17.95
N ASP A 73 -14.23 2.59 -17.79
CA ASP A 73 -15.11 2.66 -18.92
C ASP A 73 -14.52 3.68 -19.89
N ALA A 74 -14.76 3.54 -21.19
CA ALA A 74 -14.41 4.56 -22.18
C ALA A 74 -15.11 5.93 -21.92
N ALA A 75 -15.80 6.07 -20.78
CA ALA A 75 -16.19 7.34 -20.19
C ALA A 75 -14.94 8.17 -19.87
N ALA A 76 -14.99 9.44 -20.16
CA ALA A 76 -13.92 10.42 -19.94
C ALA A 76 -13.29 10.21 -18.53
N PRO A 77 -11.95 10.23 -18.42
CA PRO A 77 -11.28 10.00 -17.16
C PRO A 77 -11.80 10.97 -16.10
N LYS A 78 -12.19 10.43 -14.94
CA LYS A 78 -12.64 11.25 -13.80
C LYS A 78 -11.42 11.83 -13.10
N THR A 79 -11.46 13.13 -12.84
CA THR A 79 -10.45 13.82 -12.04
C THR A 79 -10.94 13.93 -10.61
N TYR A 80 -10.26 13.28 -9.70
CA TYR A 80 -10.58 13.31 -8.27
C TYR A 80 -9.80 14.42 -7.58
N LYS A 81 -10.45 15.11 -6.64
CA LYS A 81 -9.88 16.15 -5.80
C LYS A 81 -10.37 15.98 -4.36
N MET A 82 -9.56 16.43 -3.41
CA MET A 82 -9.97 16.56 -2.02
C MET A 82 -10.22 18.02 -1.71
N ALA A 83 -11.51 18.41 -1.65
CA ALA A 83 -11.88 19.74 -1.18
C ALA A 83 -11.59 19.86 0.32
N PHE A 84 -11.09 21.01 0.74
CA PHE A 84 -10.72 21.27 2.13
C PHE A 84 -11.44 22.52 2.64
N ALA A 85 -11.91 22.42 3.87
CA ALA A 85 -12.44 23.56 4.65
C ALA A 85 -11.96 23.48 6.08
N SER A 86 -11.77 24.62 6.72
CA SER A 86 -11.48 24.70 8.16
C SER A 86 -12.37 25.71 8.87
N ASP A 87 -12.71 25.42 10.12
CA ASP A 87 -13.43 26.32 11.00
C ASP A 87 -12.67 26.45 12.34
N PRO A 88 -12.12 27.62 12.66
CA PRO A 88 -12.12 28.85 11.85
C PRO A 88 -11.34 28.71 10.53
N ALA A 89 -11.73 29.48 9.49
CA ALA A 89 -11.06 29.48 8.19
C ALA A 89 -9.59 29.94 8.25
N ALA A 90 -9.21 30.67 9.30
CA ALA A 90 -7.83 31.05 9.61
C ALA A 90 -7.43 30.43 10.95
N PRO A 91 -6.84 29.25 10.97
CA PRO A 91 -6.41 28.58 12.18
C PRO A 91 -5.36 29.38 12.95
N ALA A 92 -5.35 29.25 14.27
CA ALA A 92 -4.35 29.85 15.15
C ALA A 92 -3.63 28.77 15.96
N ALA A 93 -2.34 28.99 16.22
CA ALA A 93 -1.52 28.08 17.02
C ALA A 93 -2.10 27.88 18.42
N GLY A 94 -2.18 26.63 18.85
CA GLY A 94 -2.72 26.22 20.14
C GLY A 94 -4.25 26.29 20.25
N ALA A 95 -4.96 26.81 19.23
CA ALA A 95 -6.42 26.83 19.20
C ALA A 95 -6.97 25.62 18.43
N ALA A 96 -8.14 25.15 18.88
CA ALA A 96 -8.84 24.09 18.17
C ALA A 96 -9.34 24.59 16.81
N VAL A 97 -9.17 23.78 15.78
CA VAL A 97 -9.71 23.97 14.44
C VAL A 97 -10.40 22.68 14.01
N LYS A 98 -11.59 22.80 13.45
CA LYS A 98 -12.24 21.70 12.75
C LYS A 98 -11.82 21.74 11.28
N MET A 99 -11.25 20.67 10.78
CA MET A 99 -10.90 20.49 9.37
C MET A 99 -11.86 19.48 8.74
N THR A 100 -12.36 19.79 7.55
CA THR A 100 -13.27 18.93 6.79
C THR A 100 -12.68 18.68 5.41
N PHE A 101 -12.58 17.40 5.06
CA PHE A 101 -12.06 16.90 3.79
C PHE A 101 -13.20 16.25 3.02
N THR A 102 -13.50 16.73 1.82
CA THR A 102 -14.60 16.22 0.99
C THR A 102 -14.07 15.76 -0.35
N PRO A 103 -14.09 14.45 -0.64
CA PRO A 103 -13.68 13.96 -1.95
C PRO A 103 -14.69 14.40 -3.02
N THR A 104 -14.21 14.86 -4.18
CA THR A 104 -15.02 15.39 -5.27
C THR A 104 -14.55 14.86 -6.62
N ILE A 105 -15.45 14.87 -7.61
CA ILE A 105 -15.14 14.63 -9.02
C ILE A 105 -15.28 15.98 -9.74
N VAL A 106 -14.20 16.41 -10.38
CA VAL A 106 -14.15 17.73 -11.04
C VAL A 106 -15.22 17.84 -12.12
N GLU A 107 -15.40 16.80 -12.91
CA GLU A 107 -16.34 16.74 -14.03
C GLU A 107 -17.80 16.60 -13.59
N LYS A 108 -18.02 16.25 -12.30
CA LYS A 108 -19.34 16.00 -11.72
C LYS A 108 -19.46 16.56 -10.30
N PRO A 109 -19.49 17.89 -10.14
CA PRO A 109 -19.61 18.51 -8.83
C PRO A 109 -20.88 18.05 -8.10
N GLY A 110 -20.74 17.61 -6.84
CA GLY A 110 -21.85 17.13 -6.02
C GLY A 110 -22.17 15.65 -6.15
N GLU A 111 -21.56 14.91 -7.09
CA GLU A 111 -21.62 13.44 -7.07
C GLU A 111 -20.82 12.92 -5.89
N ALA A 112 -21.41 11.99 -5.12
CA ALA A 112 -20.73 11.36 -3.98
C ALA A 112 -19.55 10.51 -4.48
N VAL A 113 -18.41 10.59 -3.80
CA VAL A 113 -17.22 9.80 -4.08
C VAL A 113 -17.06 8.75 -2.98
N PRO A 114 -17.42 7.49 -3.22
CA PRO A 114 -17.12 6.42 -2.31
C PRO A 114 -15.61 6.26 -2.15
N LEU A 115 -15.12 6.11 -0.92
CA LEU A 115 -13.72 5.85 -0.62
C LEU A 115 -13.53 4.41 -0.18
N GLU A 116 -12.50 3.77 -0.70
CA GLU A 116 -12.01 2.50 -0.21
C GLU A 116 -11.38 2.66 1.17
N VAL A 117 -11.38 1.58 1.93
CA VAL A 117 -10.63 1.50 3.20
C VAL A 117 -9.27 0.90 2.86
N VAL A 118 -8.22 1.69 3.01
CA VAL A 118 -6.84 1.28 2.83
C VAL A 118 -6.16 1.36 4.19
N HIS A 119 -5.54 0.26 4.64
CA HIS A 119 -4.92 0.17 5.97
C HIS A 119 -5.84 0.70 7.09
N GLU A 120 -7.06 0.13 7.14
CA GLU A 120 -8.11 0.40 8.14
C GLU A 120 -8.72 1.81 8.09
N LYS A 121 -8.27 2.69 7.22
CA LYS A 121 -8.75 4.08 7.12
C LYS A 121 -9.13 4.47 5.70
N LYS A 122 -10.08 5.41 5.59
CA LYS A 122 -10.51 5.99 4.31
C LYS A 122 -9.62 7.15 3.85
N LEU A 123 -8.92 7.77 4.80
CA LEU A 123 -8.02 8.88 4.57
C LEU A 123 -6.87 8.81 5.57
N HIS A 124 -5.64 8.83 5.07
CA HIS A 124 -4.45 9.09 5.84
C HIS A 124 -4.08 10.56 5.65
N LEU A 125 -4.09 11.32 6.72
CA LEU A 125 -3.75 12.74 6.69
C LEU A 125 -2.36 12.94 7.28
N ILE A 126 -1.40 13.20 6.41
CA ILE A 126 -0.06 13.56 6.82
C ILE A 126 0.05 15.08 6.84
N MET A 127 0.46 15.63 7.96
CA MET A 127 0.66 17.07 8.13
C MET A 127 2.11 17.36 8.46
N VAL A 128 2.71 18.29 7.75
CA VAL A 128 4.10 18.72 7.98
C VAL A 128 4.20 20.24 8.02
N SER A 129 5.16 20.77 8.81
CA SER A 129 5.56 22.18 8.63
C SER A 129 6.30 22.35 7.30
N ASN A 130 6.29 23.54 6.72
CA ASN A 130 6.90 23.78 5.41
C ASN A 130 8.41 23.46 5.37
N ASP A 131 9.10 23.61 6.49
CA ASP A 131 10.51 23.23 6.67
C ASP A 131 10.70 21.75 7.06
N LEU A 132 9.63 20.96 7.16
CA LEU A 132 9.62 19.54 7.54
C LEU A 132 10.23 19.27 8.93
N SER A 133 10.24 20.27 9.83
CA SER A 133 10.72 20.09 11.22
C SER A 133 9.65 19.51 12.13
N TRP A 134 8.39 19.56 11.72
CA TRP A 134 7.26 19.01 12.45
C TRP A 134 6.44 18.09 11.55
N PHE A 135 5.88 17.05 12.14
CA PHE A 135 5.11 15.99 11.49
C PHE A 135 3.97 15.52 12.38
N ALA A 136 2.83 15.25 11.77
CA ALA A 136 1.74 14.47 12.37
C ALA A 136 1.11 13.55 11.32
N HIS A 137 0.60 12.40 11.76
CA HIS A 137 -0.15 11.43 10.97
C HIS A 137 -1.49 11.19 11.67
N GLU A 138 -2.54 11.66 11.04
CA GLU A 138 -3.89 11.66 11.58
C GLU A 138 -4.88 10.96 10.66
N HIS A 139 -6.03 10.58 11.19
CA HIS A 139 -7.06 9.85 10.46
C HIS A 139 -8.41 10.51 10.70
N PRO A 140 -8.82 11.44 9.82
CA PRO A 140 -10.13 12.08 9.91
C PRO A 140 -11.27 11.08 9.88
N GLU A 141 -12.28 11.32 10.71
CA GLU A 141 -13.45 10.44 10.85
C GLU A 141 -14.50 10.73 9.78
N TYR A 142 -15.02 9.68 9.16
CA TYR A 142 -16.05 9.80 8.13
C TYR A 142 -17.40 10.20 8.72
N ASN A 143 -17.98 11.31 8.24
CA ASN A 143 -19.22 11.90 8.76
C ASN A 143 -20.47 11.61 7.89
N GLY A 144 -20.32 10.76 6.84
CA GLY A 144 -21.39 10.43 5.90
C GLY A 144 -21.22 11.06 4.52
N THR A 145 -20.56 12.23 4.42
CA THR A 145 -20.31 12.94 3.15
C THR A 145 -18.85 13.33 2.94
N GLY A 146 -18.15 13.58 4.04
CA GLY A 146 -16.74 13.96 4.10
C GLY A 146 -16.07 13.33 5.30
N LEU A 147 -14.88 13.83 5.63
CA LEU A 147 -14.08 13.35 6.76
C LEU A 147 -13.69 14.55 7.61
N ASP A 148 -13.96 14.48 8.90
CA ASP A 148 -13.72 15.55 9.86
C ASP A 148 -12.55 15.21 10.78
N LEU A 149 -11.74 16.22 11.09
CA LEU A 149 -10.70 16.15 12.11
C LEU A 149 -10.74 17.41 12.99
N ALA A 150 -10.83 17.25 14.30
CA ALA A 150 -10.55 18.31 15.25
C ALA A 150 -9.06 18.29 15.61
N TYR A 151 -8.37 19.41 15.43
CA TYR A 151 -6.93 19.49 15.61
C TYR A 151 -6.52 20.82 16.26
N ALA A 152 -5.28 20.88 16.81
CA ALA A 152 -4.67 22.11 17.27
C ALA A 152 -3.21 22.15 16.82
N PHE A 153 -2.89 23.04 15.91
CA PHE A 153 -1.51 23.21 15.42
C PHE A 153 -0.61 23.76 16.53
N PRO A 154 0.58 23.16 16.75
CA PRO A 154 1.41 23.54 17.89
C PRO A 154 2.08 24.91 17.76
N LYS A 155 2.29 25.40 16.54
CA LYS A 155 2.96 26.67 16.23
C LYS A 155 2.29 27.36 15.05
N GLY A 156 2.50 28.67 14.94
CA GLY A 156 2.18 29.39 13.71
C GLY A 156 3.17 29.07 12.59
N GLY A 157 2.79 29.40 11.36
CA GLY A 157 3.59 29.18 10.15
C GLY A 157 2.83 28.44 9.06
N ASP A 158 3.54 28.09 8.01
CA ASP A 158 2.98 27.37 6.88
C ASP A 158 3.12 25.88 7.06
N TYR A 159 2.04 25.18 6.79
CA TYR A 159 1.94 23.72 6.82
C TYR A 159 1.50 23.21 5.48
N LEU A 160 1.89 21.99 5.16
CA LEU A 160 1.40 21.24 4.02
C LEU A 160 0.74 19.95 4.52
N LEU A 161 -0.50 19.75 4.11
CA LEU A 161 -1.27 18.56 4.39
C LEU A 161 -1.28 17.68 3.13
N PHE A 162 -1.01 16.41 3.29
CA PHE A 162 -1.15 15.40 2.25
C PHE A 162 -2.39 14.57 2.60
N ALA A 163 -3.45 14.76 1.86
CA ALA A 163 -4.66 13.94 1.97
C ALA A 163 -4.50 12.75 1.03
N ASP A 164 -4.24 11.60 1.63
CA ASP A 164 -3.89 10.35 0.99
C ASP A 164 -5.09 9.40 1.07
N TYR A 165 -5.75 9.13 -0.07
CA TYR A 165 -7.04 8.45 -0.14
C TYR A 165 -7.19 7.64 -1.43
N ALA A 166 -8.13 6.70 -1.46
CA ALA A 166 -8.44 5.91 -2.64
C ALA A 166 -9.93 6.00 -2.98
N PRO A 167 -10.33 6.77 -4.04
CA PRO A 167 -11.67 6.67 -4.57
C PRO A 167 -11.93 5.28 -5.11
N ALA A 168 -13.13 4.74 -4.85
CA ALA A 168 -13.48 3.39 -5.26
C ALA A 168 -13.31 3.20 -6.78
N GLY A 169 -12.48 2.22 -7.15
CA GLY A 169 -12.17 1.87 -8.53
C GLY A 169 -11.25 2.85 -9.29
N ALA A 170 -10.63 3.82 -8.61
CA ALA A 170 -9.79 4.84 -9.27
C ALA A 170 -8.31 4.83 -8.83
N GLY A 171 -7.97 3.93 -7.88
CA GLY A 171 -6.63 3.86 -7.32
C GLY A 171 -6.30 5.01 -6.36
N HIS A 172 -5.08 5.00 -5.92
CA HIS A 172 -4.56 5.89 -4.88
C HIS A 172 -4.40 7.34 -5.36
N GLN A 173 -4.81 8.30 -4.54
CA GLN A 173 -4.74 9.73 -4.80
C GLN A 173 -4.09 10.44 -3.61
N VAL A 174 -3.30 11.48 -3.89
CA VAL A 174 -2.74 12.38 -2.87
C VAL A 174 -3.05 13.82 -3.25
N GLU A 175 -3.81 14.53 -2.42
CA GLU A 175 -4.02 15.97 -2.58
C GLU A 175 -3.10 16.73 -1.63
N LYS A 176 -2.40 17.76 -2.15
CA LYS A 176 -1.55 18.64 -1.36
C LYS A 176 -2.32 19.91 -1.00
N ILE A 177 -2.53 20.14 0.29
CA ILE A 177 -3.35 21.22 0.81
C ILE A 177 -2.48 22.15 1.66
N PRO A 178 -2.16 23.36 1.21
CA PRO A 178 -1.43 24.33 2.02
C PRO A 178 -2.35 24.96 3.07
N VAL A 179 -1.83 25.10 4.29
CA VAL A 179 -2.55 25.73 5.42
C VAL A 179 -1.60 26.69 6.13
N THR A 180 -2.01 27.95 6.25
CA THR A 180 -1.29 28.95 7.05
C THR A 180 -1.95 29.09 8.42
N VAL A 181 -1.17 28.92 9.47
CA VAL A 181 -1.58 29.01 10.88
C VAL A 181 -1.02 30.29 11.48
N SER A 182 -1.89 31.13 12.05
CA SER A 182 -1.47 32.38 12.70
C SER A 182 -0.78 32.10 14.05
N GLY A 183 0.06 33.02 14.50
CA GLY A 183 0.79 32.91 15.77
C GLY A 183 2.31 32.85 15.60
N ALA A 184 3.01 32.59 16.70
CA ALA A 184 4.46 32.51 16.68
C ALA A 184 4.95 31.28 15.90
N ALA A 185 5.70 31.52 14.82
CA ALA A 185 6.29 30.45 14.03
C ALA A 185 7.49 29.79 14.75
N ALA A 186 7.71 28.51 14.46
CA ALA A 186 8.96 27.86 14.85
C ALA A 186 10.15 28.45 14.09
N ARG A 187 11.35 28.35 14.66
CA ARG A 187 12.56 28.69 13.92
C ARG A 187 12.79 27.63 12.85
N PRO A 188 13.05 28.01 11.59
CA PRO A 188 13.36 27.05 10.53
C PRO A 188 14.56 26.17 10.87
N VAL A 189 14.47 24.89 10.53
CA VAL A 189 15.54 23.91 10.73
C VAL A 189 16.28 23.68 9.41
N ALA A 190 17.61 23.73 9.47
CA ALA A 190 18.47 23.37 8.34
C ALA A 190 18.97 21.93 8.48
N TYR A 191 18.84 21.14 7.44
CA TYR A 191 19.28 19.74 7.40
C TYR A 191 20.60 19.62 6.64
N THR A 192 21.71 19.77 7.37
CA THR A 192 23.08 19.80 6.78
C THR A 192 23.71 18.42 6.67
N ALA A 193 23.29 17.46 7.50
CA ALA A 193 23.83 16.10 7.53
C ALA A 193 22.69 15.06 7.42
N ALA A 194 22.99 13.92 6.82
CA ALA A 194 22.11 12.75 6.87
C ALA A 194 22.03 12.21 8.32
N LYS A 195 20.86 11.69 8.67
CA LYS A 195 20.56 11.07 9.97
C LYS A 195 19.72 9.83 9.70
N THR A 196 20.36 8.70 9.49
CA THR A 196 19.71 7.43 9.13
C THR A 196 19.62 6.46 10.31
N THR A 197 20.17 6.82 11.46
CA THR A 197 19.99 6.14 12.75
C THR A 197 19.53 7.17 13.78
N VAL A 198 18.46 6.86 14.49
CA VAL A 198 17.85 7.76 15.47
C VAL A 198 17.47 7.02 16.75
N LYS A 199 17.37 7.77 17.85
CA LYS A 199 16.89 7.24 19.13
C LYS A 199 15.56 7.88 19.46
N VAL A 200 14.56 7.04 19.79
CA VAL A 200 13.23 7.45 20.20
C VAL A 200 12.72 6.52 21.31
N ASP A 201 12.25 7.08 22.40
CA ASP A 201 11.60 6.31 23.51
C ASP A 201 12.40 5.07 23.99
N GLY A 202 13.73 5.14 23.97
CA GLY A 202 14.60 4.02 24.35
C GLY A 202 14.91 3.00 23.24
N TYR A 203 14.34 3.21 22.06
CA TYR A 203 14.66 2.45 20.85
C TYR A 203 15.73 3.18 20.01
N GLU A 204 16.56 2.42 19.33
CA GLU A 204 17.45 2.88 18.27
C GLU A 204 16.91 2.32 16.94
N VAL A 205 16.53 3.20 16.01
CA VAL A 205 15.92 2.84 14.74
C VAL A 205 16.85 3.26 13.62
N THR A 206 17.13 2.35 12.68
CA THR A 206 17.96 2.60 11.51
C THR A 206 17.18 2.34 10.24
N LEU A 207 17.27 3.24 9.27
CA LEU A 207 16.86 3.01 7.88
C LEU A 207 18.12 2.99 7.01
N ALA A 208 18.32 1.93 6.24
CA ALA A 208 19.48 1.76 5.39
C ALA A 208 19.11 1.12 4.05
N PRO A 209 19.51 1.69 2.90
CA PRO A 209 19.34 1.08 1.60
C PRO A 209 20.32 -0.10 1.46
N THR A 210 19.86 -1.21 0.91
CA THR A 210 20.68 -2.42 0.72
C THR A 210 21.90 -2.17 -0.17
N GLY A 211 21.77 -1.27 -1.15
CA GLY A 211 22.88 -0.83 -2.01
C GLY A 211 23.83 0.21 -1.39
N GLY A 212 23.63 0.59 -0.13
CA GLY A 212 24.48 1.55 0.59
C GLY A 212 24.32 3.02 0.18
N LYS A 213 23.54 3.29 -0.89
CA LYS A 213 23.29 4.64 -1.42
C LYS A 213 21.79 4.88 -1.56
N TRP A 214 21.37 6.12 -1.37
CA TRP A 214 20.03 6.59 -1.66
C TRP A 214 20.03 7.25 -3.03
N LEU A 215 19.37 6.66 -4.02
CA LEU A 215 19.44 7.08 -5.42
C LEU A 215 18.07 7.32 -6.03
N THR A 216 17.97 8.28 -6.94
CA THR A 216 16.85 8.39 -7.88
C THR A 216 16.94 7.35 -9.01
N ASN A 217 15.91 7.22 -9.83
CA ASN A 217 15.87 6.35 -11.03
C ASN A 217 16.12 4.86 -10.76
N ASN A 218 16.01 4.43 -9.51
CA ASN A 218 16.14 3.05 -9.07
C ASN A 218 15.05 2.73 -8.06
N THR A 219 14.51 1.50 -8.12
CA THR A 219 13.69 0.99 -7.04
C THR A 219 14.60 0.74 -5.84
N MET A 220 14.42 1.52 -4.79
CA MET A 220 15.19 1.39 -3.57
C MET A 220 14.63 0.27 -2.70
N HIS A 221 15.49 -0.62 -2.28
CA HIS A 221 15.22 -1.60 -1.23
C HIS A 221 15.87 -1.10 0.06
N ILE A 222 15.07 -0.88 1.10
CA ILE A 222 15.48 -0.21 2.35
C ILE A 222 15.13 -1.12 3.52
N ILE A 223 16.10 -1.38 4.37
CA ILE A 223 15.91 -2.16 5.59
C ILE A 223 15.73 -1.22 6.78
N GLY A 224 14.62 -1.44 7.50
CA GLY A 224 14.34 -0.80 8.78
C GLY A 224 14.66 -1.72 9.95
N MET A 225 15.60 -1.33 10.80
CA MET A 225 16.03 -2.11 11.97
C MET A 225 15.72 -1.36 13.25
N VAL A 226 15.16 -2.08 14.24
CA VAL A 226 14.89 -1.54 15.57
C VAL A 226 15.71 -2.29 16.61
N LYS A 227 16.38 -1.54 17.49
CA LYS A 227 17.13 -2.10 18.63
C LYS A 227 16.64 -1.51 19.94
N GLN A 228 16.76 -2.26 21.01
CA GLN A 228 16.56 -1.77 22.38
C GLN A 228 17.69 -2.30 23.27
N GLY A 229 18.33 -1.42 24.04
CA GLY A 229 19.50 -1.80 24.84
C GLY A 229 20.66 -2.38 24.01
N GLY A 230 20.81 -1.95 22.74
CA GLY A 230 21.83 -2.44 21.79
C GLY A 230 21.49 -3.79 21.12
N LYS A 231 20.39 -4.44 21.50
CA LYS A 231 19.97 -5.73 20.93
C LYS A 231 18.92 -5.51 19.83
N PRO A 232 19.05 -6.15 18.66
CA PRO A 232 18.00 -6.14 17.64
C PRO A 232 16.70 -6.72 18.20
N LEU A 233 15.57 -6.12 17.82
CA LEU A 233 14.23 -6.62 18.11
C LEU A 233 13.64 -7.29 16.87
N ASP A 234 12.83 -8.31 17.11
CA ASP A 234 12.03 -8.92 16.05
C ASP A 234 10.78 -8.08 15.83
N VAL A 235 10.71 -7.40 14.67
CA VAL A 235 9.57 -6.55 14.33
C VAL A 235 8.28 -7.33 14.08
N ASN A 236 8.34 -8.66 13.90
CA ASN A 236 7.15 -9.52 13.85
C ASN A 236 6.35 -9.46 15.16
N ALA A 237 7.04 -9.27 16.29
CA ALA A 237 6.42 -9.19 17.61
C ALA A 237 5.78 -7.81 17.89
N PHE A 238 5.96 -6.80 17.03
CA PHE A 238 5.36 -5.49 17.23
C PHE A 238 3.84 -5.56 17.04
N GLU A 239 3.16 -4.64 17.68
CA GLU A 239 1.71 -4.50 17.52
C GLU A 239 1.39 -3.92 16.13
N ASN A 240 0.22 -4.26 15.61
CA ASN A 240 -0.26 -3.58 14.42
C ASN A 240 -0.71 -2.16 14.80
N TYR A 241 -0.24 -1.20 14.04
CA TYR A 241 -0.71 0.17 14.05
C TYR A 241 -1.35 0.44 12.69
N LEU A 242 -2.67 0.68 12.69
CA LEU A 242 -3.46 0.90 11.47
C LEU A 242 -3.26 -0.18 10.39
N GLY A 243 -3.40 -1.44 10.81
CA GLY A 243 -3.34 -2.60 9.90
C GLY A 243 -1.95 -3.04 9.47
N ALA A 244 -0.88 -2.29 9.82
CA ALA A 244 0.50 -2.64 9.48
C ALA A 244 1.42 -2.61 10.73
N LYS A 245 2.56 -3.29 10.63
CA LYS A 245 3.57 -3.28 11.72
C LYS A 245 4.30 -1.94 11.82
N ALA A 246 4.34 -1.19 10.73
CA ALA A 246 4.88 0.17 10.70
C ALA A 246 4.32 0.96 9.52
N HIS A 247 4.46 2.28 9.60
CA HIS A 247 4.22 3.24 8.52
C HIS A 247 5.47 4.07 8.29
N VAL A 248 5.82 4.29 7.04
CA VAL A 248 6.95 5.16 6.70
C VAL A 248 6.47 6.24 5.73
N VAL A 249 6.65 7.48 6.15
CA VAL A 249 6.37 8.65 5.31
C VAL A 249 7.69 9.32 4.97
N MET A 250 7.91 9.63 3.70
CA MET A 250 9.07 10.35 3.22
C MET A 250 8.62 11.57 2.42
N VAL A 251 9.21 12.74 2.72
CA VAL A 251 8.88 13.99 2.03
C VAL A 251 10.15 14.72 1.62
N GLY A 252 10.23 15.07 0.32
CA GLY A 252 11.31 15.87 -0.23
C GLY A 252 11.26 17.31 0.31
N LEU A 253 12.39 17.83 0.77
CA LEU A 253 12.45 19.18 1.35
C LEU A 253 12.16 20.27 0.32
N ALA A 254 12.68 20.12 -0.90
CA ALA A 254 12.57 21.14 -1.95
C ALA A 254 11.22 21.10 -2.68
N ASP A 255 10.81 19.93 -3.13
CA ASP A 255 9.71 19.72 -4.06
C ASP A 255 8.43 19.17 -3.40
N LYS A 256 8.54 18.83 -2.11
CA LYS A 256 7.46 18.18 -1.36
C LYS A 256 6.95 16.89 -2.06
N ASN A 257 7.84 16.18 -2.77
CA ASN A 257 7.53 14.82 -3.19
C ASN A 257 7.24 13.96 -1.97
N TYR A 258 6.14 13.24 -2.07
CA TYR A 258 5.56 12.48 -0.96
C TYR A 258 5.55 11.00 -1.31
N GLU A 259 6.04 10.20 -0.39
CA GLU A 259 5.96 8.74 -0.44
C GLU A 259 5.44 8.24 0.91
N HIS A 260 4.39 7.45 0.89
CA HIS A 260 3.86 6.75 2.06
C HIS A 260 3.97 5.25 1.82
N VAL A 261 4.79 4.58 2.59
CA VAL A 261 5.15 3.18 2.43
C VAL A 261 4.74 2.38 3.66
N HIS A 262 4.08 1.27 3.43
CA HIS A 262 3.82 0.28 4.48
C HIS A 262 4.85 -0.83 4.32
N PRO A 263 5.83 -0.93 5.22
CA PRO A 263 6.88 -1.94 5.09
C PRO A 263 6.32 -3.35 5.22
N GLY A 264 6.81 -4.24 4.37
CA GLY A 264 6.76 -5.66 4.61
C GLY A 264 7.70 -6.05 5.75
N ILE A 265 7.83 -7.35 5.99
CA ILE A 265 8.79 -7.90 6.94
C ILE A 265 9.63 -8.94 6.22
N GLU A 266 10.96 -8.79 6.31
CA GLU A 266 11.92 -9.79 5.88
C GLU A 266 12.74 -10.23 7.09
N GLY A 267 12.63 -11.52 7.45
CA GLY A 267 13.23 -12.03 8.67
C GLY A 267 12.67 -11.32 9.92
N SER A 268 13.49 -10.53 10.60
CA SER A 268 13.12 -9.76 11.78
C SER A 268 13.23 -8.24 11.59
N THR A 269 13.25 -7.77 10.33
CA THR A 269 13.40 -6.37 9.97
C THR A 269 12.25 -5.87 9.11
N PHE A 270 12.03 -4.58 9.11
CA PHE A 270 11.14 -3.94 8.13
C PHE A 270 11.78 -3.94 6.75
N ASP A 271 11.00 -4.28 5.75
CA ASP A 271 11.37 -4.33 4.34
C ASP A 271 10.57 -3.30 3.54
N LEU A 272 11.23 -2.30 2.97
CA LEU A 272 10.62 -1.21 2.24
C LEU A 272 11.11 -1.15 0.81
N HIS A 273 10.18 -0.90 -0.10
CA HIS A 273 10.49 -0.61 -1.49
C HIS A 273 9.89 0.74 -1.88
N THR A 274 10.68 1.61 -2.48
CA THR A 274 10.24 2.92 -2.95
C THR A 274 11.12 3.43 -4.09
N GLU A 275 10.69 4.52 -4.75
CA GLU A 275 11.45 5.21 -5.78
C GLU A 275 11.47 6.70 -5.47
N PHE A 276 12.66 7.30 -5.45
CA PHE A 276 12.81 8.74 -5.34
C PHE A 276 12.79 9.40 -6.73
N LYS A 277 11.94 10.41 -6.89
CA LYS A 277 11.77 11.11 -8.17
C LYS A 277 12.85 12.14 -8.43
N THR A 278 13.33 12.80 -7.37
CA THR A 278 14.28 13.90 -7.46
C THR A 278 15.40 13.72 -6.44
N PRO A 279 16.64 14.10 -6.77
CA PRO A 279 17.71 14.12 -5.78
C PRO A 279 17.49 15.27 -4.79
N GLY A 280 18.05 15.13 -3.59
CA GLY A 280 17.95 16.16 -2.57
C GLY A 280 17.83 15.62 -1.16
N VAL A 281 17.43 16.51 -0.25
CA VAL A 281 17.17 16.16 1.15
C VAL A 281 15.72 15.74 1.29
N TYR A 282 15.51 14.59 1.91
CA TYR A 282 14.21 14.09 2.34
C TYR A 282 14.16 13.99 3.85
N ARG A 283 13.00 14.29 4.41
CA ARG A 283 12.67 13.90 5.77
C ARG A 283 11.87 12.60 5.69
N ALA A 284 12.17 11.67 6.60
CA ALA A 284 11.41 10.44 6.72
C ALA A 284 10.99 10.22 8.17
N TRP A 285 9.80 9.66 8.36
CA TRP A 285 9.26 9.28 9.66
C TRP A 285 8.81 7.83 9.60
N LEU A 286 9.37 7.01 10.50
CA LEU A 286 8.92 5.64 10.69
C LEU A 286 8.13 5.57 11.99
N GLN A 287 6.88 5.12 11.89
CA GLN A 287 6.00 4.91 13.02
C GLN A 287 5.78 3.42 13.25
N PHE A 288 5.93 2.97 14.48
CA PHE A 288 5.65 1.59 14.90
C PHE A 288 5.04 1.60 16.30
N GLN A 289 4.35 0.51 16.68
CA GLN A 289 3.68 0.42 17.97
C GLN A 289 4.24 -0.73 18.80
N THR A 290 4.51 -0.43 20.08
CA THR A 290 4.87 -1.43 21.10
C THR A 290 4.24 -1.02 22.43
N ALA A 291 3.75 -2.00 23.20
CA ALA A 291 3.11 -1.79 24.50
C ALA A 291 2.00 -0.71 24.47
N GLY A 292 1.20 -0.70 23.42
CA GLY A 292 0.09 0.26 23.23
C GLY A 292 0.52 1.68 22.89
N LYS A 293 1.83 1.94 22.70
CA LYS A 293 2.36 3.27 22.38
C LYS A 293 2.92 3.30 20.98
N VAL A 294 2.55 4.34 20.22
CA VAL A 294 3.14 4.64 18.91
C VAL A 294 4.44 5.42 19.11
N HIS A 295 5.50 4.98 18.45
CA HIS A 295 6.82 5.61 18.43
C HIS A 295 7.06 6.17 17.03
N THR A 296 7.57 7.40 16.96
CA THR A 296 7.86 8.07 15.68
C THR A 296 9.36 8.39 15.61
N ALA A 297 10.08 7.66 14.79
CA ALA A 297 11.49 7.90 14.51
C ALA A 297 11.65 8.84 13.31
N ASP A 298 12.40 9.93 13.43
CA ASP A 298 12.53 10.98 12.42
C ASP A 298 13.94 11.01 11.80
N PHE A 299 14.04 10.90 10.48
CA PHE A 299 15.28 10.75 9.74
C PHE A 299 15.52 11.91 8.80
N VAL A 300 16.78 12.07 8.40
CA VAL A 300 17.24 12.94 7.30
C VAL A 300 17.96 12.06 6.30
N ILE A 301 17.42 11.98 5.09
CA ILE A 301 17.96 11.17 4.01
C ILE A 301 18.51 12.12 2.95
N LYS A 302 19.67 11.82 2.40
CA LYS A 302 20.24 12.53 1.24
C LYS A 302 20.19 11.60 0.04
N VAL A 303 19.36 11.93 -0.91
CA VAL A 303 19.17 11.19 -2.16
C VAL A 303 20.07 11.83 -3.23
N GLU A 304 20.89 11.02 -3.86
CA GLU A 304 21.76 11.40 -4.97
C GLU A 304 21.10 11.06 -6.30
N GLU A 305 21.53 11.70 -7.37
CA GLU A 305 21.09 11.34 -8.70
C GLU A 305 21.73 10.01 -9.11
N GLY A 306 20.88 9.01 -9.40
CA GLY A 306 21.29 7.70 -9.85
C GLY A 306 21.01 7.47 -11.34
N LYS A 307 21.67 6.47 -11.92
CA LYS A 307 21.39 5.98 -13.25
C LYS A 307 20.43 4.79 -13.15
N PRO A 308 19.51 4.60 -14.12
CA PRO A 308 18.64 3.41 -14.12
C PRO A 308 19.46 2.12 -14.05
N GLY A 309 19.13 1.23 -13.10
CA GLY A 309 19.81 -0.03 -12.89
C GLY A 309 21.17 0.06 -12.20
N GLU A 310 21.53 1.19 -11.59
CA GLU A 310 22.79 1.35 -10.84
C GLU A 310 22.81 0.47 -9.58
N ILE A 311 21.65 0.23 -8.97
CA ILE A 311 21.51 -0.72 -7.86
C ILE A 311 21.09 -2.07 -8.44
N ALA A 312 21.98 -3.05 -8.38
CA ALA A 312 21.62 -4.43 -8.68
C ALA A 312 20.68 -4.95 -7.59
N HIS A 313 19.46 -5.33 -7.97
CA HIS A 313 18.62 -6.10 -7.07
C HIS A 313 19.25 -7.48 -6.90
N PRO A 314 19.41 -8.02 -5.68
CA PRO A 314 19.70 -9.43 -5.52
C PRO A 314 18.57 -10.21 -6.22
N GLU A 315 18.94 -10.98 -7.23
CA GLU A 315 17.97 -11.78 -7.98
C GLU A 315 17.18 -12.63 -7.01
N GLY A 316 15.84 -12.47 -7.03
CA GLY A 316 14.96 -13.23 -6.17
C GLY A 316 15.12 -14.72 -6.45
N HIS A 317 15.34 -15.50 -5.41
CA HIS A 317 15.27 -16.97 -5.44
C HIS A 317 13.90 -17.39 -5.99
N GLY A 318 13.87 -17.95 -7.21
CA GLY A 318 12.64 -18.54 -7.68
C GLY A 318 12.52 -18.71 -9.18
N GLY A 319 13.23 -19.62 -9.74
CA GLY A 319 13.02 -20.13 -11.06
C GLY A 319 13.90 -21.34 -11.28
N GLN A 320 13.50 -22.49 -10.75
CA GLN A 320 14.04 -23.75 -11.27
C GLN A 320 13.55 -23.87 -12.70
N GLU A 321 14.43 -23.54 -13.65
CA GLU A 321 14.27 -23.94 -15.02
C GLU A 321 14.31 -25.47 -15.06
N HIS A 322 13.19 -26.08 -15.40
CA HIS A 322 13.14 -27.45 -15.85
C HIS A 322 13.96 -27.54 -17.14
N GLN A 323 15.18 -28.04 -17.05
CA GLN A 323 15.93 -28.51 -18.22
C GLN A 323 15.21 -29.72 -18.80
N GLU A 324 14.50 -29.52 -19.89
CA GLU A 324 14.07 -30.60 -20.75
C GLU A 324 15.32 -31.34 -21.33
N GLY A 325 15.46 -32.58 -20.90
CA GLY A 325 16.52 -33.45 -21.37
C GLY A 325 16.42 -33.69 -22.87
N LYS A 326 17.38 -33.17 -23.61
CA LYS A 326 17.64 -33.65 -24.99
C LYS A 326 18.06 -35.12 -24.93
N LYS A 327 17.20 -35.98 -25.47
CA LYS A 327 17.59 -37.34 -25.87
C LYS A 327 18.56 -37.24 -27.06
N GLU A 328 19.80 -37.60 -26.82
CA GLU A 328 20.71 -37.96 -27.94
C GLU A 328 20.35 -39.36 -28.43
N GLU A 329 19.87 -39.45 -29.64
CA GLU A 329 19.80 -40.72 -30.38
C GLU A 329 21.20 -41.08 -30.86
N GLY A 330 21.77 -42.10 -30.27
CA GLY A 330 22.98 -42.72 -30.77
C GLY A 330 22.72 -43.50 -32.05
N HIS A 331 23.39 -43.09 -33.14
CA HIS A 331 23.52 -43.91 -34.36
C HIS A 331 24.83 -44.66 -34.28
N SER A 332 24.73 -45.95 -34.06
CA SER A 332 25.82 -46.88 -34.30
C SER A 332 25.82 -47.27 -35.79
N GLY A 333 26.98 -47.22 -36.41
CA GLY A 333 27.20 -47.69 -37.77
C GLY A 333 28.69 -47.95 -38.05
N HIS A 334 29.04 -49.23 -38.02
CA HIS A 334 30.26 -49.90 -38.45
C HIS A 334 31.56 -49.63 -37.69
#